data_486af24a2bf95286d9a9a51c97faa014
#
_entry.id   486af24a2bf95286d9a9a51c97faa014
#
_cell.length_a   1.000
_cell.length_b   1.000
_cell.length_c   1.000
_cell.angle_alpha   90.00
_cell.angle_beta   90.00
_cell.angle_gamma   90.00
#
_symmetry.space_group_name_H-M   'P 1'
#
loop_
_entity.id
_entity.type
_entity.pdbx_description
1 polymer ?
#
loop_
_entity_poly.entity_id
_entity_poly.type
_entity_poly.pdbx_seq_one_letter_code
_entity_poly.pdbx_strand_id
1 'polypeptide(L)'
;MLDNMTAISDYIANDRANIFAQLKELVSFNSVHNEPGLEEEAQKAAQWVEKTLTDAGVKVEAIKTADGSTALVGKRAGKEGAKTVLLYSHYDVVPV
;
A
#
# COMPACT_ATOMS: atom_id res chain seq x y z
N MET A 1 21.41 -16.78 -0.26
CA MET A 1 21.20 -15.35 0.02
C MET A 1 21.23 -14.51 -1.25
N LEU A 2 22.31 -14.56 -2.03
CA LEU A 2 22.37 -13.84 -3.32
C LEU A 2 21.28 -14.29 -4.29
N ASP A 3 20.97 -15.60 -4.30
CA ASP A 3 19.93 -16.15 -5.17
C ASP A 3 18.55 -15.58 -4.85
N ASN A 4 18.24 -15.33 -3.57
CA ASN A 4 16.97 -14.73 -3.17
C ASN A 4 16.86 -13.29 -3.64
N MET A 5 17.96 -12.53 -3.56
CA MET A 5 17.98 -11.14 -4.04
C MET A 5 17.85 -11.07 -5.56
N THR A 6 18.52 -11.99 -6.28
CA THR A 6 18.41 -12.10 -7.73
C THR A 6 16.97 -12.46 -8.13
N ALA A 7 16.34 -13.40 -7.42
CA ALA A 7 14.96 -13.80 -7.69
C ALA A 7 13.98 -12.64 -7.48
N ILE A 8 14.17 -11.83 -6.43
CA ILE A 8 13.35 -10.65 -6.17
C ILE A 8 13.56 -9.59 -7.26
N SER A 9 14.81 -9.32 -7.61
CA SER A 9 15.13 -8.35 -8.67
C SER A 9 14.52 -8.77 -10.01
N ASP A 10 14.61 -10.05 -10.35
CA ASP A 10 14.06 -10.59 -11.59
C ASP A 10 12.53 -10.52 -11.59
N TYR A 11 11.89 -10.81 -10.44
CA TYR A 11 10.45 -10.70 -10.31
C TYR A 11 10.00 -9.27 -10.55
N ILE A 12 10.66 -8.30 -9.94
CA ILE A 12 10.33 -6.87 -10.10
C ILE A 12 10.52 -6.45 -11.56
N ALA A 13 11.64 -6.82 -12.17
CA ALA A 13 11.91 -6.47 -13.56
C ALA A 13 10.88 -7.06 -14.52
N ASN A 14 10.47 -8.31 -14.30
CA ASN A 14 9.50 -9.00 -15.14
C ASN A 14 8.07 -8.51 -14.91
N ASP A 15 7.78 -7.93 -13.74
CA ASP A 15 6.46 -7.42 -13.38
C ASP A 15 6.33 -5.90 -13.58
N ARG A 16 7.32 -5.28 -14.21
CA ARG A 16 7.42 -3.82 -14.33
C ARG A 16 6.15 -3.17 -14.86
N ALA A 17 5.58 -3.71 -15.92
CA ALA A 17 4.36 -3.15 -16.53
C ALA A 17 3.20 -3.15 -15.54
N ASN A 18 3.03 -4.23 -14.78
CA ASN A 18 1.99 -4.35 -13.77
C ASN A 18 2.23 -3.38 -12.60
N ILE A 19 3.48 -3.25 -12.16
CA ILE A 19 3.84 -2.31 -11.08
C ILE A 19 3.49 -0.88 -11.46
N PHE A 20 3.84 -0.45 -12.69
CA PHE A 20 3.50 0.89 -13.17
C PHE A 20 1.99 1.07 -13.34
N ALA A 21 1.28 0.03 -13.80
CA ALA A 21 -0.18 0.09 -13.91
C ALA A 21 -0.84 0.27 -12.54
N GLN A 22 -0.37 -0.44 -11.52
CA GLN A 22 -0.85 -0.31 -10.14
C GLN A 22 -0.58 1.09 -9.59
N LEU A 23 0.63 1.61 -9.80
CA LEU A 23 0.97 2.97 -9.36
C LEU A 23 0.08 4.00 -10.04
N LYS A 24 -0.13 3.88 -11.35
CA LYS A 24 -1.01 4.76 -12.10
C LYS A 24 -2.43 4.75 -11.55
N GLU A 25 -2.94 3.59 -11.19
CA GLU A 25 -4.27 3.46 -10.61
C GLU A 25 -4.34 4.13 -9.23
N LEU A 26 -3.35 3.88 -8.37
CA LEU A 26 -3.31 4.50 -7.05
C LEU A 26 -3.28 6.02 -7.12
N VAL A 27 -2.42 6.59 -7.97
CA VAL A 27 -2.30 8.05 -8.08
C VAL A 27 -3.48 8.68 -8.83
N SER A 28 -4.34 7.88 -9.47
CA SER A 28 -5.54 8.40 -10.11
C SER A 28 -6.60 8.85 -9.13
N PHE A 29 -6.57 8.36 -7.90
CA PHE A 29 -7.45 8.84 -6.84
C PHE A 29 -6.95 10.20 -6.36
N ASN A 30 -7.86 11.18 -6.29
CA ASN A 30 -7.51 12.51 -5.80
C ASN A 30 -7.53 12.54 -4.27
N SER A 31 -6.69 11.72 -3.65
CA SER A 31 -6.67 11.44 -2.22
C SER A 31 -5.89 12.49 -1.43
N VAL A 32 -6.24 13.76 -1.62
CA VAL A 32 -5.62 14.87 -0.88
C VAL A 32 -6.07 14.81 0.58
N HIS A 33 -5.10 14.84 1.49
CA HIS A 33 -5.36 14.75 2.93
C HIS A 33 -6.13 15.97 3.44
N ASN A 34 -7.20 15.72 4.18
CA ASN A 34 -8.02 16.75 4.84
C ASN A 34 -8.57 17.84 3.90
N GLU A 35 -8.70 17.53 2.62
CA GLU A 35 -9.30 18.48 1.68
C GLU A 35 -10.81 18.34 1.67
N PRO A 36 -11.57 19.41 2.01
CA PRO A 36 -13.04 19.36 1.97
C PRO A 36 -13.55 18.97 0.58
N GLY A 37 -14.48 18.02 0.54
CA GLY A 37 -15.06 17.52 -0.70
C GLY A 37 -14.29 16.36 -1.34
N LEU A 38 -13.11 16.00 -0.83
CA LEU A 38 -12.31 14.90 -1.35
C LEU A 38 -12.25 13.70 -0.41
N GLU A 39 -13.11 13.63 0.59
CA GLU A 39 -13.15 12.53 1.57
C GLU A 39 -13.43 11.18 0.89
N GLU A 40 -14.31 11.16 -0.10
CA GLU A 40 -14.62 9.96 -0.87
C GLU A 40 -13.42 9.45 -1.65
N GLU A 41 -12.63 10.36 -2.24
CA GLU A 41 -11.44 10.01 -2.98
C GLU A 41 -10.36 9.41 -2.07
N ALA A 42 -10.18 9.97 -0.89
CA ALA A 42 -9.27 9.45 0.13
C ALA A 42 -9.71 8.05 0.57
N GLN A 43 -11.02 7.83 0.72
CA GLN A 43 -11.55 6.53 1.10
C GLN A 43 -11.37 5.50 0.00
N LYS A 44 -11.56 5.86 -1.25
CA LYS A 44 -11.31 4.98 -2.39
C LYS A 44 -9.86 4.54 -2.45
N ALA A 45 -8.92 5.48 -2.21
CA ALA A 45 -7.50 5.16 -2.18
C ALA A 45 -7.18 4.18 -1.04
N ALA A 46 -7.72 4.42 0.15
CA ALA A 46 -7.54 3.53 1.29
C ALA A 46 -8.07 2.12 1.00
N GLN A 47 -9.25 2.01 0.42
CA GLN A 47 -9.85 0.74 0.04
C GLN A 47 -9.02 0.00 -1.01
N TRP A 48 -8.48 0.74 -1.96
CA TRP A 48 -7.62 0.16 -3.00
C TRP A 48 -6.35 -0.42 -2.39
N VAL A 49 -5.69 0.31 -1.48
CA VAL A 49 -4.49 -0.16 -0.80
C VAL A 49 -4.80 -1.39 0.07
N GLU A 50 -5.90 -1.34 0.82
CA GLU A 50 -6.34 -2.46 1.65
C GLU A 50 -6.56 -3.72 0.81
N LYS A 51 -7.27 -3.59 -0.30
CA LYS A 51 -7.51 -4.71 -1.21
C LYS A 51 -6.22 -5.25 -1.81
N THR A 52 -5.33 -4.37 -2.25
CA THR A 52 -4.07 -4.76 -2.86
C THR A 52 -3.19 -5.53 -1.87
N LEU A 53 -3.12 -5.07 -0.63
CA LEU A 53 -2.38 -5.77 0.42
C LEU A 53 -3.02 -7.11 0.77
N THR A 54 -4.34 -7.15 0.87
CA THR A 54 -5.08 -8.38 1.15
C THR A 54 -4.85 -9.42 0.05
N ASP A 55 -4.90 -9.00 -1.20
CA ASP A 55 -4.65 -9.88 -2.35
C ASP A 55 -3.21 -10.41 -2.34
N ALA A 56 -2.28 -9.66 -1.76
CA ALA A 56 -0.89 -10.09 -1.59
C ALA A 56 -0.66 -10.98 -0.36
N GLY A 57 -1.71 -11.32 0.37
CA GLY A 57 -1.62 -12.21 1.54
C GLY A 57 -1.32 -11.51 2.86
N VAL A 58 -1.49 -10.19 2.91
CA VAL A 58 -1.29 -9.41 4.13
C VAL A 58 -2.63 -9.25 4.85
N LYS A 59 -2.63 -9.49 6.16
CA LYS A 59 -3.82 -9.26 6.98
C LYS A 59 -3.86 -7.79 7.36
N VAL A 60 -4.89 -7.06 6.90
CA VAL A 60 -4.97 -5.61 7.03
C VAL A 60 -6.07 -5.22 8.01
N GLU A 61 -5.76 -4.23 8.84
CA GLU A 61 -6.73 -3.57 9.72
C GLU A 61 -6.79 -2.08 9.35
N ALA A 62 -8.00 -1.59 9.13
CA ALA A 62 -8.23 -0.17 8.85
C ALA A 62 -8.60 0.52 10.16
N ILE A 63 -7.86 1.57 10.51
CA ILE A 63 -8.01 2.27 11.79
C ILE A 63 -8.34 3.72 11.52
N LYS A 64 -9.45 4.20 12.06
CA LYS A 64 -9.83 5.62 12.00
C LYS A 64 -8.93 6.42 12.92
N THR A 65 -8.31 7.46 12.41
CA THR A 65 -7.46 8.34 13.21
C THR A 65 -8.26 9.52 13.76
N ALA A 66 -7.63 10.30 14.65
CA ALA A 66 -8.28 11.42 15.33
C ALA A 66 -8.77 12.51 14.35
N ASP A 67 -8.10 12.70 13.22
CA ASP A 67 -8.47 13.68 12.22
C ASP A 67 -9.48 13.16 11.18
N GLY A 68 -9.98 11.94 11.37
CA GLY A 68 -10.95 11.32 10.47
C GLY A 68 -10.35 10.57 9.30
N SER A 69 -9.04 10.59 9.14
CA SER A 69 -8.38 9.80 8.09
C SER A 69 -8.30 8.32 8.49
N THR A 70 -7.88 7.48 7.57
CA THR A 70 -7.77 6.04 7.79
C THR A 70 -6.32 5.59 7.70
N ALA A 71 -5.83 4.98 8.78
CA ALA A 71 -4.54 4.31 8.79
C ALA A 71 -4.74 2.82 8.47
N LEU A 72 -3.86 2.26 7.68
CA LEU A 72 -3.88 0.84 7.34
C LEU A 72 -2.69 0.16 7.98
N VAL A 73 -2.94 -0.86 8.78
CA VAL A 73 -1.90 -1.64 9.45
C VAL A 73 -2.01 -3.07 8.94
N GLY A 74 -0.95 -3.54 8.30
CA GLY A 74 -0.92 -4.88 7.75
C GLY A 74 0.11 -5.74 8.47
N LYS A 75 -0.18 -7.03 8.59
CA LYS A 75 0.72 -8.02 9.18
C LYS A 75 0.74 -9.26 8.32
N ARG A 76 1.92 -9.80 8.13
CA ARG A 76 2.12 -11.11 7.53
C ARG A 76 3.14 -11.86 8.37
N ALA A 77 2.74 -13.01 8.88
CA ALA A 77 3.61 -13.83 9.72
C ALA A 77 4.75 -14.41 8.89
N GLY A 78 5.95 -14.33 9.44
CA GLY A 78 7.11 -15.00 8.88
C GLY A 78 7.38 -16.32 9.59
N LYS A 79 8.53 -16.90 9.31
CA LYS A 79 9.00 -18.10 10.00
C LYS A 79 9.31 -17.77 11.46
N GLU A 80 9.12 -18.76 12.34
CA GLU A 80 9.49 -18.62 13.74
C GLU A 80 10.98 -18.24 13.85
N GLY A 81 11.26 -17.25 14.68
CA GLY A 81 12.61 -16.73 14.88
C GLY A 81 13.11 -15.77 13.81
N ALA A 82 12.32 -15.52 12.76
CA ALA A 82 12.69 -14.56 11.72
C ALA A 82 12.56 -13.14 12.24
N LYS A 83 13.37 -12.24 11.69
CA LYS A 83 13.29 -10.83 12.01
C LYS A 83 12.01 -10.21 11.46
N THR A 84 11.48 -9.24 12.17
CA THR A 84 10.32 -8.45 11.72
C THR A 84 10.81 -7.24 10.95
N VAL A 85 10.25 -7.01 9.77
CA VAL A 85 10.53 -5.84 8.95
C VAL A 85 9.31 -4.96 8.94
N LEU A 86 9.50 -3.67 9.24
CA LEU A 86 8.46 -2.65 9.16
C LEU A 86 8.59 -1.92 7.83
N LEU A 87 7.56 -1.99 7.00
CA LEU A 87 7.46 -1.21 5.77
C LEU A 87 6.50 -0.05 6.03
N TYR A 88 6.90 1.15 5.66
CA TYR A 88 6.10 2.35 5.87
C TYR A 88 5.93 3.11 4.56
N SER A 89 4.72 3.58 4.31
CA SER A 89 4.43 4.46 3.20
C SER A 89 3.15 5.25 3.50
N HIS A 90 2.81 6.20 2.63
CA HIS A 90 1.55 6.92 2.69
C HIS A 90 0.84 6.80 1.35
N TYR A 91 -0.48 6.99 1.34
CA TYR A 91 -1.27 6.87 0.12
C TYR A 91 -1.95 8.18 -0.31
N ASP A 92 -1.78 9.25 0.46
CA ASP A 92 -2.30 10.56 0.07
C ASP A 92 -1.42 11.20 -0.98
N VAL A 93 -2.01 12.14 -1.73
CA VAL A 93 -1.31 12.90 -2.76
C VAL A 93 -1.38 14.39 -2.43
N VAL A 94 -0.45 15.15 -3.03
CA VAL A 94 -0.45 16.61 -2.87
C VAL A 94 -1.45 17.24 -3.85
N PRO A 95 -2.03 18.41 -3.53
CA PRO A 95 -2.88 19.14 -4.45
C PRO A 95 -2.12 19.55 -5.71
N VAL A 96 -2.83 19.55 -6.83
CA VAL A 96 -2.27 19.98 -8.12
C VAL A 96 -2.20 21.50 -8.17
#